data_5d9891907667e14dbabe03b17de230a3
#
_entry.id   5d9891907667e14dbabe03b17de230a3
#
_cell.length_a   1.000
_cell.length_b   1.000
_cell.length_c   1.000
_cell.angle_alpha   90.00
_cell.angle_beta   90.00
_cell.angle_gamma   90.00
#
_symmetry.space_group_name_H-M   'P 1'
#
loop_
_entity.id
_entity.type
_entity.pdbx_description
1 polymer ?
#
loop_
_entity_poly.entity_id
_entity_poly.type
_entity_poly.pdbx_seq_one_letter_code
_entity_poly.pdbx_strand_id
1 'polypeptide(L)'
;MCGRYALAALKEEIIGDFGISQLTPVAQERSLPSDWNIAPTKEIYLIKGVPATGERTLDIASWGLIAPWSKSESEALRSQSMAINARVETVHEKPTFRDSFKTRRCLVPASGYYEWATELGEYPRKQPIFISPKEGRFLAFAGIYNF
;
A
#
# COMPACT_ATOMS: atom_id res chain seq x y z
N MET A 1 -1.98 -13.70 1.60
CA MET A 1 -1.87 -12.27 2.01
C MET A 1 -0.60 -11.70 1.43
N CYS A 2 -0.69 -10.55 0.77
CA CYS A 2 0.44 -9.92 0.09
C CYS A 2 1.50 -9.43 1.08
N GLY A 3 2.72 -9.95 0.99
CA GLY A 3 3.88 -9.50 1.75
C GLY A 3 4.97 -8.85 0.89
N ARG A 4 4.77 -8.83 -0.43
CA ARG A 4 5.67 -8.22 -1.43
C ARG A 4 4.88 -7.79 -2.65
N TYR A 5 5.17 -6.60 -3.17
CA TYR A 5 4.58 -6.14 -4.41
C TYR A 5 5.59 -5.36 -5.25
N ALA A 6 5.20 -5.03 -6.48
CA ALA A 6 6.00 -4.25 -7.41
C ALA A 6 5.26 -2.99 -7.82
N LEU A 7 6.00 -1.91 -7.97
CA LEU A 7 5.55 -0.70 -8.64
C LEU A 7 6.65 -0.24 -9.60
N ALA A 8 6.58 -0.73 -10.82
CA ALA A 8 7.52 -0.42 -11.89
C ALA A 8 6.96 0.69 -12.78
N ALA A 9 6.87 1.89 -12.22
CA ALA A 9 6.29 3.04 -12.90
C ALA A 9 6.93 4.35 -12.45
N LEU A 10 6.89 5.35 -13.32
CA LEU A 10 7.23 6.72 -12.99
C LEU A 10 6.07 7.40 -12.25
N LYS A 11 6.38 8.41 -11.44
CA LYS A 11 5.37 9.19 -10.71
C LYS A 11 4.34 9.81 -11.65
N GLU A 12 4.77 10.30 -12.80
CA GLU A 12 3.94 10.93 -13.83
C GLU A 12 2.91 9.96 -14.42
N GLU A 13 3.28 8.69 -14.56
CA GLU A 13 2.36 7.64 -15.04
C GLU A 13 1.27 7.36 -14.00
N ILE A 14 1.63 7.34 -12.72
CA ILE A 14 0.67 7.18 -11.61
C ILE A 14 -0.29 8.37 -11.56
N ILE A 15 0.25 9.60 -11.69
CA ILE A 15 -0.54 10.83 -11.74
C ILE A 15 -1.58 10.77 -12.85
N GLY A 16 -1.17 10.37 -14.05
CA GLY A 16 -2.06 10.29 -15.22
C GLY A 16 -3.12 9.21 -15.06
N ASP A 17 -2.72 7.97 -14.77
CA ASP A 17 -3.63 6.83 -14.72
C ASP A 17 -4.66 6.90 -13.57
N PHE A 18 -4.27 7.51 -12.44
CA PHE A 18 -5.17 7.67 -11.30
C PHE A 18 -5.86 9.03 -11.23
N GLY A 19 -5.65 9.93 -12.20
CA GLY A 19 -6.26 11.26 -12.21
C GLY A 19 -5.94 12.06 -10.95
N ILE A 20 -4.66 12.10 -10.58
CA ILE A 20 -4.18 12.83 -9.41
C ILE A 20 -4.19 14.32 -9.72
N SER A 21 -4.87 15.13 -8.90
CA SER A 21 -4.95 16.59 -9.05
C SER A 21 -4.04 17.34 -8.09
N GLN A 22 -3.58 16.69 -7.02
CA GLN A 22 -2.76 17.31 -5.97
C GLN A 22 -1.62 16.39 -5.55
N LEU A 23 -0.53 17.00 -5.07
CA LEU A 23 0.61 16.32 -4.46
C LEU A 23 0.85 16.89 -3.08
N THR A 24 1.15 16.03 -2.09
CA THR A 24 1.67 16.53 -0.81
C THR A 24 3.06 17.14 -0.99
N PRO A 25 3.53 18.00 -0.07
CA PRO A 25 4.89 18.57 -0.17
C PRO A 25 5.97 17.51 -0.38
N VAL A 26 5.91 16.41 0.35
CA VAL A 26 6.89 15.32 0.21
C VAL A 26 6.82 14.67 -1.17
N ALA A 27 5.63 14.48 -1.73
CA ALA A 27 5.45 13.92 -3.07
C ALA A 27 5.78 14.92 -4.21
N GLN A 28 5.77 16.23 -3.93
CA GLN A 28 6.27 17.25 -4.85
C GLN A 28 7.79 17.22 -4.96
N GLU A 29 8.47 17.19 -3.81
CA GLU A 29 9.92 17.26 -3.72
C GLU A 29 10.63 15.96 -4.09
N ARG A 30 9.95 14.82 -3.90
CA ARG A 30 10.55 13.49 -4.06
C ARG A 30 9.78 12.61 -5.05
N SER A 31 10.51 11.72 -5.69
CA SER A 31 9.96 10.60 -6.46
C SER A 31 10.57 9.31 -5.95
N LEU A 32 9.74 8.29 -5.78
CA LEU A 32 10.22 6.95 -5.46
C LEU A 32 10.69 6.27 -6.77
N PRO A 33 11.81 5.54 -6.75
CA PRO A 33 12.26 4.79 -7.90
C PRO A 33 11.31 3.62 -8.19
N SER A 34 11.29 3.16 -9.43
CA SER A 34 10.69 1.88 -9.79
C SER A 34 11.28 0.77 -8.93
N ASP A 35 10.41 -0.04 -8.31
CA ASP A 35 10.84 -1.14 -7.46
C ASP A 35 10.00 -2.39 -7.76
N TRP A 36 10.68 -3.46 -8.18
CA TRP A 36 10.06 -4.76 -8.45
C TRP A 36 9.90 -5.63 -7.21
N ASN A 37 10.38 -5.17 -6.05
CA ASN A 37 10.38 -5.97 -4.82
C ASN A 37 10.20 -5.10 -3.57
N ILE A 38 9.07 -4.43 -3.49
CA ILE A 38 8.71 -3.60 -2.35
C ILE A 38 8.36 -4.50 -1.16
N ALA A 39 9.11 -4.31 -0.07
CA ALA A 39 8.93 -5.03 1.19
C ALA A 39 8.21 -4.15 2.23
N PRO A 40 7.62 -4.74 3.28
CA PRO A 40 7.12 -3.99 4.43
C PRO A 40 8.15 -3.00 4.97
N THR A 41 7.68 -1.90 5.52
CA THR A 41 8.42 -0.74 6.05
C THR A 41 9.10 0.16 5.02
N LYS A 42 9.19 -0.26 3.75
CA LYS A 42 9.63 0.65 2.67
C LYS A 42 8.64 1.78 2.42
N GLU A 43 9.15 2.89 1.89
CA GLU A 43 8.30 3.98 1.40
C GLU A 43 7.54 3.55 0.14
N ILE A 44 6.30 3.94 0.08
CA ILE A 44 5.34 3.63 -0.99
C ILE A 44 4.52 4.87 -1.34
N TYR A 45 4.01 4.92 -2.56
CA TYR A 45 2.98 5.88 -2.91
C TYR A 45 1.63 5.45 -2.35
N LEU A 46 0.87 6.42 -1.88
CA LEU A 46 -0.54 6.26 -1.56
C LEU A 46 -1.38 7.40 -2.14
N ILE A 47 -2.60 7.09 -2.51
CA ILE A 47 -3.54 8.02 -3.12
C ILE A 47 -4.69 8.23 -2.16
N LYS A 48 -4.80 9.46 -1.65
CA LYS A 48 -5.90 9.88 -0.76
C LYS A 48 -6.99 10.55 -1.57
N GLY A 49 -8.24 10.22 -1.31
CA GLY A 49 -9.38 10.91 -1.89
C GLY A 49 -9.92 11.97 -0.96
N VAL A 50 -10.41 13.07 -1.53
CA VAL A 50 -11.18 14.10 -0.83
C VAL A 50 -12.67 13.83 -1.11
N PRO A 51 -13.44 13.28 -0.17
CA PRO A 51 -14.83 12.85 -0.42
C PRO A 51 -15.73 13.97 -0.93
N ALA A 52 -15.50 15.21 -0.47
CA ALA A 52 -16.32 16.36 -0.81
C ALA A 52 -16.15 16.82 -2.27
N THR A 53 -14.97 16.69 -2.85
CA THR A 53 -14.64 17.22 -4.17
C THR A 53 -14.35 16.12 -5.20
N GLY A 54 -14.10 14.89 -4.76
CA GLY A 54 -13.63 13.80 -5.61
C GLY A 54 -12.15 13.94 -6.03
N GLU A 55 -11.47 14.98 -5.56
CA GLU A 55 -10.05 15.19 -5.85
C GLU A 55 -9.18 14.08 -5.25
N ARG A 56 -8.05 13.82 -5.90
CA ARG A 56 -7.08 12.82 -5.47
C ARG A 56 -5.72 13.45 -5.22
N THR A 57 -5.16 13.11 -4.08
CA THR A 57 -3.84 13.60 -3.65
C THR A 57 -2.87 12.42 -3.59
N LEU A 58 -1.72 12.54 -4.23
CA LEU A 58 -0.60 11.61 -4.09
C LEU A 58 0.24 11.97 -2.88
N ASP A 59 0.59 10.96 -2.10
CA ASP A 59 1.45 11.08 -0.93
C ASP A 59 2.50 9.96 -0.91
N ILE A 60 3.50 10.10 -0.05
CA ILE A 60 4.50 9.07 0.24
C ILE A 60 4.41 8.73 1.73
N ALA A 61 4.35 7.44 2.04
CA ALA A 61 4.32 6.92 3.40
C ALA A 61 5.04 5.58 3.49
N SER A 62 5.38 5.15 4.68
CA SER A 62 5.97 3.83 4.90
C SER A 62 4.90 2.74 4.98
N TRP A 63 5.13 1.59 4.37
CA TRP A 63 4.21 0.47 4.40
C TRP A 63 4.18 -0.22 5.76
N GLY A 64 3.00 -0.27 6.36
CA GLY A 64 2.71 -0.83 7.67
C GLY A 64 2.14 0.22 8.61
N LEU A 65 1.07 -0.13 9.31
CA LEU A 65 0.36 0.79 10.18
C LEU A 65 0.98 0.83 11.58
N ILE A 66 1.26 2.01 12.09
CA ILE A 66 1.70 2.19 13.47
C ILE A 66 0.47 2.16 14.38
N ALA A 67 0.46 1.29 15.38
CA ALA A 67 -0.64 1.24 16.33
C ALA A 67 -0.73 2.55 17.15
N PRO A 68 -1.95 3.09 17.37
CA PRO A 68 -2.11 4.39 18.04
C PRO A 68 -1.60 4.44 19.48
N TRP A 69 -1.42 3.29 20.11
CA TRP A 69 -0.92 3.17 21.48
C TRP A 69 0.60 2.98 21.58
N SER A 70 1.33 3.01 20.46
CA SER A 70 2.80 2.91 20.47
C SER A 70 3.40 4.12 21.20
N LYS A 71 4.18 3.86 22.27
CA LYS A 71 4.74 4.87 23.16
C LYS A 71 6.21 5.16 22.91
N SER A 72 6.85 4.35 22.08
CA SER A 72 8.26 4.48 21.72
C SER A 72 8.48 4.17 20.25
N GLU A 73 9.61 4.64 19.72
CA GLU A 73 10.01 4.34 18.34
C GLU A 73 10.13 2.84 18.10
N SER A 74 10.68 2.10 19.04
CA SER A 74 10.80 0.63 18.93
C SER A 74 9.45 -0.08 18.87
N GLU A 75 8.46 0.38 19.65
CA GLU A 75 7.08 -0.13 19.58
C GLU A 75 6.42 0.23 18.25
N ALA A 76 6.63 1.45 17.77
CA ALA A 76 6.12 1.91 16.49
C ALA A 76 6.65 1.06 15.32
N LEU A 77 7.96 0.85 15.24
CA LEU A 77 8.61 0.02 14.23
C LEU A 77 8.15 -1.44 14.29
N ARG A 78 8.00 -1.99 15.49
CA ARG A 78 7.46 -3.35 15.68
C ARG A 78 6.01 -3.44 15.20
N SER A 79 5.17 -2.48 15.55
CA SER A 79 3.78 -2.42 15.09
C SER A 79 3.72 -2.34 13.57
N GLN A 80 4.50 -1.45 12.98
CA GLN A 80 4.58 -1.24 11.54
C GLN A 80 4.93 -2.53 10.79
N SER A 81 5.94 -3.27 11.26
CA SER A 81 6.37 -4.52 10.62
C SER A 81 5.32 -5.64 10.69
N MET A 82 4.40 -5.60 11.66
CA MET A 82 3.36 -6.60 11.86
C MET A 82 2.01 -6.22 11.24
N ALA A 83 1.72 -4.93 11.12
CA ALA A 83 0.43 -4.41 10.63
C ALA A 83 0.48 -4.04 9.15
N ILE A 84 0.97 -4.94 8.31
CA ILE A 84 1.15 -4.74 6.87
C ILE A 84 -0.08 -5.06 6.04
N ASN A 85 -1.00 -5.86 6.58
CA ASN A 85 -2.27 -6.24 5.96
C ASN A 85 -3.40 -6.24 6.99
N ALA A 86 -4.59 -5.85 6.57
CA ALA A 86 -5.82 -5.99 7.34
C ALA A 86 -6.81 -6.86 6.58
N ARG A 87 -7.53 -7.73 7.30
CA ARG A 87 -8.60 -8.54 6.72
C ARG A 87 -9.88 -7.71 6.69
N VAL A 88 -10.58 -7.72 5.56
CA VAL A 88 -11.84 -6.97 5.38
C VAL A 88 -12.90 -7.37 6.41
N GLU A 89 -12.92 -8.64 6.81
CA GLU A 89 -13.87 -9.18 7.79
C GLU A 89 -13.72 -8.58 9.20
N THR A 90 -12.51 -8.11 9.57
CA THR A 90 -12.22 -7.65 10.93
C THR A 90 -11.58 -6.27 11.01
N VAL A 91 -11.33 -5.60 9.88
CA VAL A 91 -10.66 -4.28 9.84
C VAL A 91 -11.44 -3.20 10.61
N HIS A 92 -12.77 -3.31 10.63
CA HIS A 92 -13.68 -2.38 11.30
C HIS A 92 -13.76 -2.58 12.83
N GLU A 93 -13.28 -3.71 13.33
CA GLU A 93 -13.34 -4.09 14.76
C GLU A 93 -11.97 -3.97 15.44
N LYS A 94 -10.90 -4.40 14.74
CA LYS A 94 -9.57 -4.46 15.36
C LYS A 94 -9.04 -3.08 15.75
N PRO A 95 -8.61 -2.90 17.02
CA PRO A 95 -8.14 -1.61 17.52
C PRO A 95 -7.06 -0.96 16.66
N THR A 96 -6.14 -1.75 16.10
CA THR A 96 -5.05 -1.26 15.23
C THR A 96 -5.56 -0.57 13.98
N PHE A 97 -6.71 -1.00 13.43
CA PHE A 97 -7.16 -0.62 12.09
C PHE A 97 -8.45 0.19 12.07
N ARG A 98 -9.37 -0.04 13.02
CA ARG A 98 -10.75 0.45 12.98
C ARG A 98 -10.89 1.96 12.80
N ASP A 99 -10.04 2.75 13.45
CA ASP A 99 -10.13 4.21 13.40
C ASP A 99 -9.61 4.76 12.05
N SER A 100 -8.53 4.16 11.52
CA SER A 100 -8.07 4.47 10.17
C SER A 100 -9.06 4.01 9.11
N PHE A 101 -9.69 2.85 9.30
CA PHE A 101 -10.71 2.35 8.37
C PHE A 101 -11.93 3.27 8.24
N LYS A 102 -12.32 3.94 9.32
CA LYS A 102 -13.47 4.87 9.30
C LYS A 102 -13.20 6.11 8.44
N THR A 103 -12.01 6.70 8.55
CA THR A 103 -11.76 8.06 8.04
C THR A 103 -10.52 8.22 7.17
N ARG A 104 -9.62 7.24 7.17
CA ARG A 104 -8.31 7.32 6.50
C ARG A 104 -8.10 6.15 5.53
N ARG A 105 -8.92 6.13 4.49
CA ARG A 105 -8.82 5.15 3.40
C ARG A 105 -8.03 5.73 2.25
N CYS A 106 -7.27 4.88 1.58
CA CYS A 106 -6.47 5.25 0.41
C CYS A 106 -6.43 4.12 -0.61
N LEU A 107 -5.84 4.41 -1.76
CA LEU A 107 -5.43 3.40 -2.73
C LEU A 107 -3.90 3.33 -2.73
N VAL A 108 -3.35 2.13 -2.88
CA VAL A 108 -1.92 1.91 -3.10
C VAL A 108 -1.76 1.39 -4.52
N PRO A 109 -1.10 2.15 -5.42
CA PRO A 109 -0.86 1.72 -6.79
C PRO A 109 0.18 0.60 -6.82
N ALA A 110 -0.03 -0.39 -7.67
CA ALA A 110 0.89 -1.51 -7.85
C ALA A 110 0.90 -1.97 -9.31
N SER A 111 2.06 -2.38 -9.82
CA SER A 111 2.15 -3.08 -11.10
C SER A 111 1.76 -4.56 -10.97
N GLY A 112 1.88 -5.10 -9.76
CA GLY A 112 1.53 -6.46 -9.42
C GLY A 112 2.05 -6.83 -8.04
N TYR A 113 1.77 -8.04 -7.59
CA TYR A 113 2.20 -8.52 -6.29
C TYR A 113 2.64 -9.99 -6.34
N TYR A 114 3.35 -10.42 -5.30
CA TYR A 114 3.85 -11.78 -5.19
C TYR A 114 3.06 -12.57 -4.15
N GLU A 115 2.71 -13.79 -4.52
CA GLU A 115 2.23 -14.82 -3.61
C GLU A 115 3.10 -16.07 -3.73
N TRP A 116 3.20 -16.83 -2.64
CA TRP A 116 4.00 -18.05 -2.60
C TRP A 116 3.07 -19.26 -2.70
N ALA A 117 3.18 -19.95 -3.81
CA ALA A 117 2.41 -21.15 -4.05
C ALA A 117 2.73 -22.22 -2.99
N THR A 118 1.70 -22.70 -2.32
CA THR A 118 1.80 -23.83 -1.39
C THR A 118 1.52 -25.16 -2.09
N GLU A 119 0.61 -25.14 -3.07
CA GLU A 119 0.23 -26.28 -3.90
C GLU A 119 -0.24 -25.76 -5.27
N LEU A 120 0.64 -25.76 -6.25
CA LEU A 120 0.32 -25.41 -7.64
C LEU A 120 0.87 -26.49 -8.58
N GLY A 121 0.22 -27.67 -8.54
CA GLY A 121 0.54 -28.75 -9.47
C GLY A 121 2.03 -29.13 -9.44
N GLU A 122 2.71 -28.93 -10.56
CA GLU A 122 4.14 -29.25 -10.74
C GLU A 122 5.13 -28.24 -10.14
N TYR A 123 4.65 -27.08 -9.64
CA TYR A 123 5.54 -26.09 -9.06
C TYR A 123 6.02 -26.46 -7.66
N PRO A 124 7.30 -26.21 -7.35
CA PRO A 124 7.84 -26.45 -6.01
C PRO A 124 7.08 -25.66 -4.95
N ARG A 125 7.01 -26.21 -3.75
CA ARG A 125 6.48 -25.48 -2.58
C ARG A 125 7.23 -24.17 -2.39
N LYS A 126 6.49 -23.10 -2.07
CA LYS A 126 7.01 -21.73 -1.90
C LYS A 126 7.57 -21.09 -3.17
N GLN A 127 7.17 -21.56 -4.34
CA GLN A 127 7.45 -20.88 -5.60
C GLN A 127 6.80 -19.49 -5.57
N PRO A 128 7.54 -18.39 -5.75
CA PRO A 128 6.94 -17.07 -5.90
C PRO A 128 6.22 -16.99 -7.24
N ILE A 129 4.98 -16.52 -7.19
CA ILE A 129 4.15 -16.25 -8.36
C ILE A 129 3.87 -14.76 -8.41
N PHE A 130 4.14 -14.13 -9.55
CA PHE A 130 3.82 -12.73 -9.78
C PHE A 130 2.43 -12.61 -10.37
N ILE A 131 1.57 -11.85 -9.72
CA ILE A 131 0.19 -11.60 -10.13
C ILE A 131 0.08 -10.14 -10.56
N SER A 132 -0.29 -9.93 -11.81
CA SER A 132 -0.44 -8.60 -12.42
C SER A 132 -1.82 -8.45 -13.05
N PRO A 133 -2.28 -7.23 -13.34
CA PRO A 133 -3.55 -7.03 -14.01
C PRO A 133 -3.53 -7.66 -15.41
N LYS A 134 -4.65 -8.25 -15.80
CA LYS A 134 -4.82 -8.80 -17.16
C LYS A 134 -4.91 -7.69 -18.20
N GLU A 135 -5.52 -6.58 -17.82
CA GLU A 135 -5.69 -5.40 -18.64
C GLU A 135 -5.32 -4.14 -17.82
N GLY A 136 -4.84 -3.11 -18.51
CA GLY A 136 -4.36 -1.91 -17.85
C GLY A 136 -2.96 -2.06 -17.26
N ARG A 137 -2.47 -0.99 -16.64
CA ARG A 137 -1.10 -0.89 -16.14
C ARG A 137 -1.00 -1.18 -14.65
N PHE A 138 -2.03 -0.84 -13.89
CA PHE A 138 -2.00 -0.85 -12.44
C PHE A 138 -3.12 -1.66 -11.81
N LEU A 139 -2.79 -2.29 -10.69
CA LEU A 139 -3.72 -2.66 -9.63
C LEU A 139 -3.85 -1.48 -8.66
N ALA A 140 -5.01 -1.35 -8.04
CA ALA A 140 -5.26 -0.41 -6.95
C ALA A 140 -5.61 -1.20 -5.70
N PHE A 141 -4.66 -1.36 -4.77
CA PHE A 141 -4.96 -1.98 -3.49
C PHE A 141 -5.77 -1.03 -2.61
N ALA A 142 -6.84 -1.54 -2.01
CA ALA A 142 -7.52 -0.83 -0.95
C ALA A 142 -6.61 -0.76 0.28
N GLY A 143 -6.35 0.44 0.78
CA GLY A 143 -5.48 0.70 1.90
C GLY A 143 -6.12 1.58 2.96
N ILE A 144 -5.50 1.57 4.13
CA ILE A 144 -5.77 2.51 5.22
C ILE A 144 -4.45 3.11 5.69
N TYR A 145 -4.49 4.34 6.19
CA TYR A 145 -3.29 5.04 6.64
C TYR A 145 -3.51 5.72 8.00
N ASN A 146 -2.42 6.08 8.67
CA ASN A 146 -2.40 6.99 9.82
C ASN A 146 -1.25 8.00 9.69
N PHE A 147 -1.25 8.98 10.58
CA PHE A 147 -0.20 9.97 10.72
C PHE A 147 0.70 9.62 11.89
#